data_7ebab210e5da2b1832f0a61e55bf2ce1
#
_entry.id   7ebab210e5da2b1832f0a61e55bf2ce1
#
_cell.length_a   1.000
_cell.length_b   1.000
_cell.length_c   1.000
_cell.angle_alpha   90.00
_cell.angle_beta   90.00
_cell.angle_gamma   90.00
#
_symmetry.space_group_name_H-M   'P 1'
#
loop_
_entity.id
_entity.type
_entity.pdbx_description
1 polymer ?
#
loop_
_entity_poly.entity_id
_entity_poly.type
_entity_poly.pdbx_seq_one_letter_code
_entity_poly.pdbx_strand_id
1 'polypeptide(L)'
;TGLAMEIPENHVGLLFPRSSVSKTNLRLTNAVGVIDSGYRGEVMLKFDKSGDKQYEPGDRVGQLMLVPIPSIQFVQVVNLPQSDRGLGGFGSTGS
;
A
#
# COMPACT_ATOMS: atom_id res chain seq x y z
N THR A 1 -5.99 -15.22 3.12
CA THR A 1 -6.99 -14.85 4.13
C THR A 1 -8.32 -15.60 3.96
N GLY A 2 -8.53 -16.18 2.83
CA GLY A 2 -9.83 -16.75 2.49
C GLY A 2 -10.90 -15.71 2.13
N LEU A 3 -10.49 -14.44 1.99
CA LEU A 3 -11.41 -13.34 1.68
C LEU A 3 -11.18 -12.83 0.27
N ALA A 4 -12.25 -12.55 -0.43
CA ALA A 4 -12.27 -11.81 -1.67
C ALA A 4 -13.29 -10.69 -1.54
N MET A 5 -13.09 -9.56 -2.22
CA MET A 5 -13.95 -8.43 -2.02
C MET A 5 -14.19 -7.64 -3.30
N GLU A 6 -15.28 -6.90 -3.29
CA GLU A 6 -15.61 -5.96 -4.36
C GLU A 6 -15.35 -4.54 -3.85
N ILE A 7 -14.23 -3.96 -4.27
CA ILE A 7 -13.88 -2.60 -3.91
C ILE A 7 -14.62 -1.66 -4.86
N PRO A 8 -15.34 -0.65 -4.33
CA PRO A 8 -16.10 0.28 -5.17
C PRO A 8 -15.21 1.01 -6.18
N GLU A 9 -15.80 1.44 -7.29
CA GLU A 9 -15.11 2.29 -8.26
C GLU A 9 -14.60 3.56 -7.59
N ASN A 10 -13.51 4.10 -8.12
CA ASN A 10 -12.84 5.29 -7.57
C ASN A 10 -12.32 5.10 -6.14
N HIS A 11 -12.11 3.85 -5.74
CA HIS A 11 -11.49 3.50 -4.46
C HIS A 11 -10.35 2.53 -4.69
N VAL A 12 -9.46 2.48 -3.73
CA VAL A 12 -8.36 1.51 -3.69
C VAL A 12 -8.29 0.90 -2.30
N GLY A 13 -7.99 -0.37 -2.22
CA GLY A 13 -7.68 -1.03 -0.97
C GLY A 13 -6.19 -0.94 -0.69
N LEU A 14 -5.83 -0.50 0.51
CA LEU A 14 -4.44 -0.49 0.96
C LEU A 14 -4.30 -1.48 2.11
N LEU A 15 -3.40 -2.42 1.92
CA LEU A 15 -3.17 -3.51 2.87
C LEU A 15 -1.85 -3.29 3.57
N PHE A 16 -1.91 -3.10 4.87
CA PHE A 16 -0.75 -2.82 5.72
C PHE A 16 -0.50 -3.96 6.68
N PRO A 17 0.76 -4.21 7.09
CA PRO A 17 1.00 -5.04 8.24
C PRO A 17 0.51 -4.34 9.51
N ARG A 18 0.29 -5.10 10.56
CA ARG A 18 -0.01 -4.53 11.88
C ARG A 18 1.26 -3.97 12.51
N SER A 19 1.10 -2.98 13.39
CA SER A 19 2.24 -2.43 14.12
C SER A 19 3.02 -3.49 14.91
N SER A 20 2.33 -4.53 15.37
CA SER A 20 2.96 -5.64 16.10
C SER A 20 3.91 -6.48 15.24
N VAL A 21 3.94 -6.26 13.92
CA VAL A 21 4.92 -6.95 13.05
C VAL A 21 6.35 -6.65 13.48
N SER A 22 6.59 -5.50 14.14
CA SER A 22 7.91 -5.14 14.67
C SER A 22 8.42 -6.10 15.74
N LYS A 23 7.53 -6.90 16.33
CA LYS A 23 7.88 -7.91 17.33
C LYS A 23 8.17 -9.27 16.70
N THR A 24 8.18 -9.34 15.38
CA THR A 24 8.46 -10.56 14.63
C THR A 24 9.66 -10.31 13.73
N ASN A 25 10.16 -11.39 13.12
CA ASN A 25 11.17 -11.27 12.07
C ASN A 25 10.52 -11.33 10.68
N LEU A 26 9.28 -10.90 10.59
CA LEU A 26 8.49 -10.89 9.37
C LEU A 26 8.43 -9.48 8.79
N ARG A 27 8.44 -9.39 7.48
CA ARG A 27 8.29 -8.13 6.76
C ARG A 27 7.39 -8.37 5.56
N LEU A 28 6.39 -7.51 5.37
CA LEU A 28 5.55 -7.58 4.18
C LEU A 28 6.41 -7.28 2.95
N THR A 29 6.47 -8.23 2.01
CA THR A 29 7.41 -8.18 0.88
C THR A 29 7.26 -6.95 0.02
N ASN A 30 6.04 -6.48 -0.18
CA ASN A 30 5.74 -5.31 -0.99
C ASN A 30 5.44 -4.05 -0.16
N ALA A 31 5.77 -4.06 1.12
CA ALA A 31 5.55 -2.96 2.07
C ALA A 31 4.07 -2.61 2.26
N VAL A 32 3.37 -2.24 1.22
CA VAL A 32 1.93 -1.95 1.21
C VAL A 32 1.32 -2.66 0.02
N GLY A 33 0.30 -3.47 0.27
CA GLY A 33 -0.47 -4.10 -0.80
C GLY A 33 -1.49 -3.12 -1.37
N VAL A 34 -1.52 -3.01 -2.69
CA VAL A 34 -2.51 -2.19 -3.39
C VAL A 34 -3.51 -3.11 -4.06
N ILE A 35 -4.77 -2.96 -3.70
CA ILE A 35 -5.86 -3.80 -4.23
C ILE A 35 -6.77 -2.92 -5.08
N ASP A 36 -6.77 -3.16 -6.37
CA ASP A 36 -7.57 -2.40 -7.32
C ASP A 36 -9.05 -2.74 -7.22
N SER A 37 -9.90 -1.80 -7.61
CA SER A 37 -11.35 -2.00 -7.57
C SER A 37 -11.82 -3.16 -8.44
N GLY A 38 -11.08 -3.50 -9.50
CA GLY A 38 -11.42 -4.62 -10.37
C GLY A 38 -10.93 -5.97 -9.91
N TYR A 39 -10.10 -6.03 -8.87
CA TYR A 39 -9.53 -7.29 -8.41
C TYR A 39 -10.59 -8.13 -7.68
N ARG A 40 -10.75 -9.37 -8.08
CA ARG A 40 -11.72 -10.31 -7.50
C ARG A 40 -11.07 -11.53 -6.85
N GLY A 41 -9.75 -11.58 -6.85
CA GLY A 41 -9.02 -12.69 -6.26
C GLY A 41 -8.95 -12.61 -4.74
N GLU A 42 -8.34 -13.62 -4.18
CA GLU A 42 -8.14 -13.70 -2.74
C GLU A 42 -7.18 -12.61 -2.24
N VAL A 43 -7.50 -12.01 -1.11
CA VAL A 43 -6.60 -11.09 -0.42
C VAL A 43 -5.53 -11.89 0.29
N MET A 44 -4.27 -11.65 -0.06
CA MET A 44 -3.13 -12.39 0.47
C MET A 44 -2.05 -11.44 0.95
N LEU A 45 -1.34 -11.86 1.98
CA LEU A 45 -0.17 -11.15 2.48
C LEU A 45 1.03 -12.07 2.35
N LYS A 46 2.09 -11.59 1.68
CA LYS A 46 3.34 -12.33 1.55
C LYS A 46 4.39 -11.67 2.44
N PHE A 47 5.03 -12.46 3.27
CA PHE A 47 6.03 -11.98 4.20
C PHE A 47 7.38 -12.59 3.90
N ASP A 48 8.43 -11.78 3.97
CA ASP A 48 9.80 -12.26 4.12
C ASP A 48 10.02 -12.60 5.58
N LYS A 49 10.80 -13.64 5.82
CA LYS A 49 11.04 -14.14 7.16
C LYS A 49 12.54 -14.30 7.39
N SER A 50 13.06 -13.71 8.45
CA SER A 50 14.48 -13.83 8.82
C SER A 50 14.71 -14.65 10.09
N GLY A 51 13.66 -15.25 10.65
CA GLY A 51 13.72 -16.09 11.84
C GLY A 51 12.69 -17.18 11.79
N ASP A 52 12.43 -17.80 12.93
CA ASP A 52 11.49 -18.93 13.01
C ASP A 52 10.04 -18.49 13.28
N LYS A 53 9.83 -17.22 13.63
CA LYS A 53 8.50 -16.71 13.92
C LYS A 53 7.65 -16.70 12.67
N GLN A 54 6.43 -17.19 12.77
CA GLN A 54 5.46 -17.14 11.70
C GLN A 54 4.06 -16.95 12.25
N TYR A 55 3.16 -16.46 11.41
CA TYR A 55 1.75 -16.35 11.78
C TYR A 55 1.07 -17.70 11.69
N GLU A 56 0.12 -17.91 12.57
CA GLU A 56 -0.72 -19.09 12.62
C GLU A 56 -2.13 -18.75 12.18
N PRO A 57 -2.92 -19.74 11.72
CA PRO A 57 -4.33 -19.50 11.41
C PRO A 57 -5.06 -18.83 12.58
N GLY A 58 -5.84 -17.80 12.28
CA GLY A 58 -6.55 -17.02 13.29
C GLY A 58 -5.81 -15.80 13.81
N ASP A 59 -4.51 -15.68 13.51
CA ASP A 59 -3.76 -14.49 13.90
C ASP A 59 -4.20 -13.27 13.10
N ARG A 60 -4.10 -12.11 13.74
CA ARG A 60 -4.31 -10.83 13.06
C ARG A 60 -3.01 -10.40 12.42
N VAL A 61 -2.95 -10.43 11.09
CA VAL A 61 -1.70 -10.26 10.35
C VAL A 61 -1.59 -8.94 9.63
N GLY A 62 -2.69 -8.22 9.48
CA GLY A 62 -2.69 -6.97 8.72
C GLY A 62 -3.95 -6.18 8.95
N GLN A 63 -4.06 -5.10 8.21
CA GLN A 63 -5.21 -4.22 8.22
C GLN A 63 -5.45 -3.65 6.82
N LEU A 64 -6.70 -3.49 6.48
CA LEU A 64 -7.12 -2.99 5.18
C LEU A 64 -7.82 -1.66 5.34
N MET A 65 -7.47 -0.69 4.51
CA MET A 65 -8.17 0.58 4.42
C MET A 65 -8.68 0.78 3.01
N LEU A 66 -9.90 1.27 2.88
CA LEU A 66 -10.44 1.70 1.60
C LEU A 66 -10.28 3.21 1.51
N VAL A 67 -9.64 3.66 0.44
CA VAL A 67 -9.34 5.07 0.22
C VAL A 67 -9.96 5.51 -1.10
N PRO A 68 -10.77 6.59 -1.10
CA PRO A 68 -11.24 7.16 -2.35
C PRO A 68 -10.07 7.78 -3.11
N ILE A 69 -10.04 7.56 -4.42
CA ILE A 69 -9.00 8.12 -5.29
C ILE A 69 -9.64 8.93 -6.40
N PRO A 70 -9.03 10.06 -6.78
CA PRO A 70 -9.54 10.84 -7.90
C PRO A 70 -9.26 10.12 -9.22
N SER A 71 -10.12 10.32 -10.20
CA SER A 71 -9.84 9.92 -11.57
C SER A 71 -8.77 10.86 -12.13
N ILE A 72 -7.72 10.31 -12.72
CA ILE A 72 -6.62 11.12 -13.28
C ILE A 72 -6.44 10.79 -14.75
N GLN A 73 -5.95 11.78 -15.48
CA GLN A 73 -5.55 11.64 -16.87
C GLN A 73 -4.15 12.22 -17.03
N PHE A 74 -3.24 11.42 -17.56
CA PHE A 74 -1.89 11.90 -17.85
C PHE A 74 -1.89 12.68 -19.16
N VAL A 75 -1.27 13.85 -19.13
CA VAL A 75 -1.11 14.69 -20.30
C VAL A 75 0.38 14.96 -20.50
N GLN A 76 0.88 14.59 -21.66
CA GLN A 76 2.28 14.86 -21.99
C GLN A 76 2.44 16.34 -22.39
N VAL A 77 3.38 17.00 -21.76
CA VAL A 77 3.67 18.43 -22.04
C VAL A 77 5.16 18.62 -22.28
N VAL A 78 5.52 19.71 -22.93
CA VAL A 78 6.93 20.07 -23.14
C VAL A 78 7.50 20.67 -21.86
N ASN A 79 6.73 21.53 -21.19
CA ASN A 79 7.12 22.17 -19.93
C ASN A 79 5.98 22.06 -18.93
N LEU A 80 6.33 21.91 -17.66
CA LEU A 80 5.38 21.97 -16.57
C LEU A 80 5.18 23.42 -16.12
N PRO A 81 4.01 23.77 -15.56
CA PRO A 81 3.83 25.08 -14.92
C PRO A 81 4.85 25.32 -13.82
N GLN A 82 5.26 26.56 -13.66
CA GLN A 82 6.16 26.94 -12.57
C GLN A 82 5.48 26.79 -11.21
N SER A 83 6.29 26.50 -10.20
CA SER A 83 5.83 26.41 -8.80
C SER A 83 6.90 26.98 -7.89
N ASP A 84 6.53 27.33 -6.66
CA ASP A 84 7.45 27.84 -5.67
C ASP A 84 8.57 26.87 -5.33
N ARG A 85 8.27 25.56 -5.30
CA ARG A 85 9.25 24.53 -5.01
C ARG A 85 10.17 24.26 -6.20
N GLY A 86 9.64 24.36 -7.43
CA GLY A 86 10.38 24.08 -8.65
C GLY A 86 10.97 22.68 -8.65
N LEU A 87 12.28 22.59 -8.86
CA LEU A 87 13.02 21.34 -8.92
C LEU A 87 13.45 20.82 -7.54
N GLY A 88 13.09 21.53 -6.45
CA GLY A 88 13.51 21.14 -5.11
C GLY A 88 13.08 19.75 -4.73
N GLY A 89 14.04 18.92 -4.33
CA GLY A 89 13.83 17.56 -3.90
C GLY A 89 14.21 17.37 -2.44
N PHE A 90 14.95 16.33 -2.16
CA PHE A 90 15.31 15.90 -0.82
C PHE A 90 15.85 17.06 0.03
N GLY A 91 15.15 17.38 1.14
CA GLY A 91 15.59 18.40 2.07
C GLY A 91 15.42 19.85 1.58
N SER A 92 14.80 20.08 0.43
CA SER A 92 14.65 21.43 -0.12
C SER A 92 13.81 22.35 0.77
N THR A 93 12.98 21.81 1.64
CA THR A 93 12.15 22.57 2.58
C THR A 93 12.84 22.80 3.94
N GLY A 94 14.12 22.49 4.07
CA GLY A 94 14.92 22.81 5.22
C GLY A 94 14.80 21.87 6.42
N SER A 95 14.26 20.72 6.24
CA SER A 95 14.13 19.75 7.33
C SER A 95 15.02 18.54 7.14
#